data_83dd68d4c4b0673d76c66f33041343fd
#
_entry.id   83dd68d4c4b0673d76c66f33041343fd
#
_cell.length_a   1.000
_cell.length_b   1.000
_cell.length_c   1.000
_cell.angle_alpha   90.00
_cell.angle_beta   90.00
_cell.angle_gamma   90.00
#
_symmetry.space_group_name_H-M   'P 1'
#
loop_
_entity.id
_entity.type
_entity.pdbx_description
1 polymer ?
#
loop_
_entity_poly.entity_id
_entity_poly.type
_entity_poly.pdbx_seq_one_letter_code
_entity_poly.pdbx_strand_id
1 'polypeptide(L)'
;MILKINNKKHDIAEKIYLLFQDSYKVEAELLQVTNFPPLSRSISNLISCGNVFYAFYLDSEIIGVIEVADSVNGIHIQSLVVSPRYFRRGIGRKLVQFTMNSYESSRFTVETGLGNYPAVKLYKSFGFNEVKKWKTNHNVIKVRFEILSG
;
A
#
# COMPACT_ATOMS: atom_id res chain seq x y z
N MET A 1 7.24 -10.31 11.69
CA MET A 1 7.96 -11.03 10.61
C MET A 1 7.29 -10.75 9.28
N ILE A 2 8.07 -10.37 8.28
CA ILE A 2 7.55 -10.05 6.95
C ILE A 2 7.89 -11.19 6.00
N LEU A 3 6.88 -11.74 5.32
CA LEU A 3 7.03 -12.85 4.39
C LEU A 3 6.32 -12.54 3.07
N LYS A 4 6.90 -13.04 1.98
CA LYS A 4 6.21 -13.05 0.69
C LYS A 4 5.05 -14.04 0.78
N ILE A 5 3.87 -13.63 0.30
CA ILE A 5 2.67 -14.45 0.32
C ILE A 5 2.19 -14.72 -1.11
N ASN A 6 1.47 -15.82 -1.28
CA ASN A 6 0.96 -16.21 -2.59
C ASN A 6 -0.50 -15.79 -2.74
N ASN A 7 -0.70 -14.63 -3.39
CA ASN A 7 -2.03 -14.07 -3.64
C ASN A 7 -2.88 -14.90 -4.61
N LYS A 8 -2.30 -15.89 -5.27
CA LYS A 8 -3.03 -16.78 -6.19
C LYS A 8 -3.80 -17.85 -5.44
N LYS A 9 -3.46 -18.11 -4.17
CA LYS A 9 -4.25 -19.01 -3.32
C LYS A 9 -5.47 -18.25 -2.79
N HIS A 10 -6.64 -18.83 -2.96
CA HIS A 10 -7.91 -18.19 -2.59
C HIS A 10 -7.97 -17.81 -1.11
N ASP A 11 -7.51 -18.66 -0.22
CA ASP A 11 -7.52 -18.37 1.22
C ASP A 11 -6.62 -17.19 1.59
N ILE A 12 -5.47 -17.05 0.93
CA ILE A 12 -4.58 -15.91 1.12
C ILE A 12 -5.22 -14.64 0.53
N ALA A 13 -5.77 -14.73 -0.68
CA ALA A 13 -6.43 -13.57 -1.31
C ALA A 13 -7.60 -13.08 -0.48
N GLU A 14 -8.36 -13.98 0.15
CA GLU A 14 -9.46 -13.63 1.04
C GLU A 14 -8.95 -12.85 2.27
N LYS A 15 -7.86 -13.29 2.87
CA LYS A 15 -7.25 -12.58 4.00
C LYS A 15 -6.77 -11.18 3.60
N ILE A 16 -6.15 -11.05 2.43
CA ILE A 16 -5.74 -9.76 1.89
C ILE A 16 -6.98 -8.87 1.69
N TYR A 17 -8.02 -9.41 1.07
CA TYR A 17 -9.26 -8.69 0.81
C TYR A 17 -9.88 -8.13 2.10
N LEU A 18 -9.99 -8.96 3.13
CA LEU A 18 -10.58 -8.54 4.41
C LEU A 18 -9.74 -7.42 5.06
N LEU A 19 -8.44 -7.55 5.02
CA LEU A 19 -7.54 -6.51 5.54
C LEU A 19 -7.68 -5.21 4.75
N PHE A 20 -7.78 -5.29 3.42
CA PHE A 20 -8.00 -4.13 2.56
C PHE A 20 -9.31 -3.44 2.90
N GLN A 21 -10.39 -4.20 3.09
CA GLN A 21 -11.68 -3.64 3.48
C GLN A 21 -11.59 -2.87 4.78
N ASP A 22 -10.97 -3.44 5.80
CA ASP A 22 -10.86 -2.81 7.11
C ASP A 22 -10.00 -1.54 7.06
N SER A 23 -8.87 -1.59 6.38
CA SER A 23 -7.92 -0.48 6.31
C SER A 23 -8.44 0.65 5.42
N TYR A 24 -8.96 0.32 4.24
CA TYR A 24 -9.43 1.34 3.29
C TYR A 24 -10.71 2.03 3.74
N LYS A 25 -11.53 1.39 4.58
CA LYS A 25 -12.68 2.09 5.20
C LYS A 25 -12.21 3.26 6.05
N VAL A 26 -11.14 3.08 6.81
CA VAL A 26 -10.57 4.16 7.64
C VAL A 26 -10.00 5.26 6.73
N GLU A 27 -9.29 4.89 5.67
CA GLU A 27 -8.74 5.88 4.73
C GLU A 27 -9.86 6.66 4.04
N ALA A 28 -10.95 6.00 3.61
CA ALA A 28 -12.09 6.66 3.00
C ALA A 28 -12.71 7.68 3.94
N GLU A 29 -12.85 7.35 5.22
CA GLU A 29 -13.34 8.29 6.23
C GLU A 29 -12.40 9.47 6.40
N LEU A 30 -11.10 9.21 6.44
CA LEU A 30 -10.08 10.26 6.56
C LEU A 30 -10.11 11.20 5.36
N LEU A 31 -10.34 10.67 4.15
CA LEU A 31 -10.44 11.45 2.93
C LEU A 31 -11.84 12.06 2.72
N GLN A 32 -12.80 11.71 3.56
CA GLN A 32 -14.19 12.16 3.48
C GLN A 32 -14.84 11.82 2.13
N VAL A 33 -14.65 10.59 1.66
CA VAL A 33 -15.24 10.10 0.41
C VAL A 33 -16.11 8.88 0.68
N THR A 34 -17.21 8.74 -0.08
CA THR A 34 -18.15 7.65 0.05
C THR A 34 -17.93 6.55 -0.98
N ASN A 35 -17.41 6.91 -2.15
CA ASN A 35 -17.15 5.97 -3.24
C ASN A 35 -15.64 5.87 -3.47
N PHE A 36 -14.99 5.05 -2.65
CA PHE A 36 -13.53 4.92 -2.66
C PHE A 36 -13.15 3.67 -3.46
N PRO A 37 -12.50 3.82 -4.64
CA PRO A 37 -12.22 2.70 -5.53
C PRO A 37 -11.50 1.51 -4.92
N PRO A 38 -10.49 1.68 -4.02
CA PRO A 38 -9.84 0.52 -3.40
C PRO A 38 -10.80 -0.43 -2.68
N LEU A 39 -11.94 0.06 -2.18
CA LEU A 39 -12.95 -0.77 -1.52
C LEU A 39 -13.72 -1.66 -2.50
N SER A 40 -13.67 -1.36 -3.79
CA SER A 40 -14.37 -2.13 -4.83
C SER A 40 -13.51 -3.23 -5.45
N ARG A 41 -12.25 -3.35 -5.04
CA ARG A 41 -11.34 -4.36 -5.57
C ARG A 41 -11.77 -5.76 -5.12
N SER A 42 -11.92 -6.67 -6.07
CA SER A 42 -12.43 -8.03 -5.81
C SER A 42 -11.32 -9.01 -5.41
N ILE A 43 -11.72 -10.11 -4.79
CA ILE A 43 -10.81 -11.24 -4.53
C ILE A 43 -10.24 -11.78 -5.85
N SER A 44 -11.08 -11.89 -6.90
CA SER A 44 -10.63 -12.32 -8.22
C SER A 44 -9.51 -11.44 -8.78
N ASN A 45 -9.61 -10.13 -8.59
CA ASN A 45 -8.56 -9.20 -9.04
C ASN A 45 -7.27 -9.42 -8.26
N LEU A 46 -7.35 -9.64 -6.95
CA LEU A 46 -6.17 -9.94 -6.14
C LEU A 46 -5.47 -11.21 -6.59
N ILE A 47 -6.24 -12.24 -6.96
CA ILE A 47 -5.69 -13.51 -7.45
C ILE A 47 -5.02 -13.35 -8.82
N SER A 48 -5.64 -12.59 -9.72
CA SER A 48 -5.21 -12.50 -11.11
C SER A 48 -4.15 -11.43 -11.38
N CYS A 49 -3.98 -10.46 -10.48
CA CYS A 49 -2.98 -9.42 -10.70
C CYS A 49 -1.56 -9.99 -10.64
N GLY A 50 -0.66 -9.41 -11.42
CA GLY A 50 0.73 -9.85 -11.50
C GLY A 50 1.66 -9.25 -10.45
N ASN A 51 1.11 -8.58 -9.44
CA ASN A 51 1.91 -7.93 -8.43
C ASN A 51 2.39 -8.90 -7.34
N VAL A 52 3.39 -8.49 -6.59
CA VAL A 52 3.96 -9.26 -5.49
C VAL A 52 3.43 -8.71 -4.17
N PHE A 53 3.05 -9.60 -3.28
CA PHE A 53 2.52 -9.22 -1.97
C PHE A 53 3.43 -9.73 -0.86
N TYR A 54 3.68 -8.87 0.12
CA TYR A 54 4.38 -9.21 1.36
C TYR A 54 3.47 -8.91 2.53
N ALA A 55 3.45 -9.81 3.51
CA ALA A 55 2.61 -9.67 4.68
C ALA A 55 3.45 -9.54 5.96
N PHE A 56 3.01 -8.68 6.85
CA PHE A 56 3.53 -8.61 8.20
C PHE A 56 2.68 -9.51 9.08
N TYR A 57 3.31 -10.53 9.65
CA TYR A 57 2.68 -11.50 10.54
C TYR A 57 2.94 -11.16 12.00
N LEU A 58 1.90 -11.22 12.80
CA LEU A 58 1.98 -11.20 14.25
C LEU A 58 1.15 -12.37 14.78
N ASP A 59 1.80 -13.29 15.49
CA ASP A 59 1.15 -14.48 16.06
C ASP A 59 0.29 -15.24 15.03
N SER A 60 0.85 -15.49 13.85
CA SER A 60 0.20 -16.20 12.74
C SER A 60 -0.94 -15.43 12.06
N GLU A 61 -1.18 -14.18 12.44
CA GLU A 61 -2.18 -13.31 11.83
C GLU A 61 -1.52 -12.31 10.90
N ILE A 62 -2.11 -12.10 9.71
CA ILE A 62 -1.67 -11.03 8.80
C ILE A 62 -2.25 -9.72 9.29
N ILE A 63 -1.39 -8.80 9.72
CA ILE A 63 -1.81 -7.50 10.24
C ILE A 63 -1.40 -6.33 9.35
N GLY A 64 -0.60 -6.58 8.33
CA GLY A 64 -0.22 -5.57 7.34
C GLY A 64 0.18 -6.25 6.04
N VAL A 65 -0.03 -5.54 4.93
CA VAL A 65 0.31 -6.03 3.59
C VAL A 65 0.84 -4.88 2.76
N ILE A 66 1.89 -5.15 2.00
CA ILE A 66 2.37 -4.24 0.95
C ILE A 66 2.33 -4.97 -0.39
N GLU A 67 1.77 -4.30 -1.39
CA GLU A 67 1.67 -4.78 -2.76
C GLU A 67 2.65 -4.01 -3.62
N VAL A 68 3.49 -4.72 -4.36
CA VAL A 68 4.57 -4.15 -5.13
C VAL A 68 4.43 -4.50 -6.60
N ALA A 69 4.46 -3.50 -7.45
CA ALA A 69 4.51 -3.66 -8.89
C ALA A 69 5.96 -3.41 -9.35
N ASP A 70 6.57 -4.44 -9.92
CA ASP A 70 7.93 -4.39 -10.43
C ASP A 70 7.88 -4.22 -11.96
N SER A 71 8.52 -3.19 -12.47
CA SER A 71 8.54 -2.91 -13.89
C SER A 71 9.90 -2.35 -14.31
N VAL A 72 10.07 -2.19 -15.63
CA VAL A 72 11.29 -1.58 -16.18
C VAL A 72 11.46 -0.13 -15.71
N ASN A 73 10.38 0.52 -15.29
CA ASN A 73 10.42 1.93 -14.83
C ASN A 73 10.74 2.05 -13.35
N GLY A 74 10.90 0.95 -12.63
CA GLY A 74 11.21 0.93 -11.21
C GLY A 74 10.18 0.17 -10.39
N ILE A 75 10.25 0.36 -9.09
CA ILE A 75 9.38 -0.30 -8.12
C ILE A 75 8.27 0.65 -7.71
N HIS A 76 7.02 0.23 -7.89
CA HIS A 76 5.86 1.00 -7.47
C HIS A 76 5.17 0.30 -6.31
N ILE A 77 4.96 1.04 -5.21
CA ILE A 77 4.14 0.56 -4.09
C ILE A 77 2.70 0.80 -4.48
N GLN A 78 2.01 -0.28 -4.88
CA GLN A 78 0.63 -0.22 -5.34
C GLN A 78 -0.35 -0.09 -4.18
N SER A 79 -0.10 -0.78 -3.07
CA SER A 79 -0.95 -0.76 -1.89
C SER A 79 -0.10 -0.93 -0.64
N LEU A 80 -0.46 -0.21 0.40
CA LEU A 80 0.12 -0.39 1.74
C LEU A 80 -1.03 -0.27 2.73
N VAL A 81 -1.32 -1.37 3.40
CA VAL A 81 -2.42 -1.43 4.35
C VAL A 81 -1.97 -2.06 5.66
N VAL A 82 -2.51 -1.57 6.76
CA VAL A 82 -2.27 -2.09 8.11
C VAL A 82 -3.64 -2.23 8.79
N SER A 83 -3.83 -3.30 9.54
CA SER A 83 -5.05 -3.46 10.34
C SER A 83 -5.22 -2.26 11.27
N PRO A 84 -6.42 -1.64 11.32
CA PRO A 84 -6.65 -0.47 12.19
C PRO A 84 -6.32 -0.73 13.65
N ARG A 85 -6.44 -1.98 14.11
CA ARG A 85 -6.10 -2.37 15.48
C ARG A 85 -4.62 -2.20 15.81
N TYR A 86 -3.77 -2.10 14.77
CA TYR A 86 -2.32 -2.03 14.90
C TYR A 86 -1.74 -0.74 14.33
N PHE A 87 -2.57 0.29 14.15
CA PHE A 87 -2.09 1.59 13.71
C PHE A 87 -1.11 2.19 14.72
N ARG A 88 -0.20 3.03 14.21
CA ARG A 88 0.80 3.78 15.01
C ARG A 88 1.81 2.88 15.73
N ARG A 89 2.05 1.68 15.23
CA ARG A 89 3.05 0.75 15.77
C ARG A 89 4.25 0.57 14.84
N GLY A 90 4.34 1.39 13.79
CA GLY A 90 5.46 1.33 12.87
C GLY A 90 5.41 0.20 11.87
N ILE A 91 4.27 -0.48 11.70
CA ILE A 91 4.16 -1.62 10.78
C ILE A 91 4.27 -1.17 9.33
N GLY A 92 3.59 -0.08 8.96
CA GLY A 92 3.70 0.50 7.63
C GLY A 92 5.13 0.89 7.30
N ARG A 93 5.82 1.52 8.25
CA ARG A 93 7.23 1.87 8.10
C ARG A 93 8.11 0.65 7.84
N LYS A 94 7.89 -0.42 8.59
CA LYS A 94 8.66 -1.66 8.44
C LYS A 94 8.42 -2.30 7.08
N LEU A 95 7.20 -2.26 6.57
CA LEU A 95 6.87 -2.79 5.25
C LEU A 95 7.52 -1.98 4.12
N VAL A 96 7.50 -0.66 4.22
CA VAL A 96 8.18 0.21 3.24
C VAL A 96 9.69 -0.02 3.28
N GLN A 97 10.28 -0.05 4.47
CA GLN A 97 11.71 -0.29 4.62
C GLN A 97 12.11 -1.65 4.06
N PHE A 98 11.32 -2.68 4.33
CA PHE A 98 11.54 -4.02 3.78
C PHE A 98 11.53 -3.99 2.25
N THR A 99 10.57 -3.29 1.66
CA THR A 99 10.47 -3.19 0.20
C THR A 99 11.68 -2.48 -0.40
N MET A 100 12.07 -1.35 0.19
CA MET A 100 13.24 -0.61 -0.31
C MET A 100 14.53 -1.41 -0.18
N ASN A 101 14.63 -2.26 0.85
CA ASN A 101 15.80 -3.11 1.04
C ASN A 101 15.77 -4.37 0.17
N SER A 102 14.61 -4.80 -0.29
CA SER A 102 14.43 -6.06 -1.03
C SER A 102 14.66 -5.93 -2.53
N TYR A 103 14.64 -4.72 -3.06
CA TYR A 103 14.76 -4.47 -4.51
C TYR A 103 15.93 -3.54 -4.79
N GLU A 104 16.75 -3.94 -5.75
CA GLU A 104 17.76 -3.05 -6.32
C GLU A 104 17.08 -2.24 -7.44
N SER A 105 16.72 -1.00 -7.13
CA SER A 105 16.08 -0.13 -8.09
C SER A 105 16.56 1.29 -7.89
N SER A 106 16.73 2.00 -9.01
CA SER A 106 17.07 3.41 -8.98
C SER A 106 15.84 4.29 -8.74
N ARG A 107 14.63 3.70 -8.75
CA ARG A 107 13.40 4.48 -8.64
C ARG A 107 12.33 3.72 -7.88
N PHE A 108 11.79 4.34 -6.84
CA PHE A 108 10.62 3.88 -6.10
C PHE A 108 9.54 4.95 -6.19
N THR A 109 8.30 4.53 -6.43
CA THR A 109 7.16 5.44 -6.49
C THR A 109 6.00 4.93 -5.64
N VAL A 110 5.15 5.84 -5.21
CA VAL A 110 3.92 5.52 -4.47
C VAL A 110 2.93 6.66 -4.65
N GLU A 111 1.63 6.32 -4.65
CA GLU A 111 0.56 7.31 -4.70
C GLU A 111 -0.35 7.15 -3.50
N THR A 112 -0.86 8.27 -2.99
CA THR A 112 -1.84 8.27 -1.91
C THR A 112 -2.73 9.50 -2.02
N GLY A 113 -3.85 9.50 -1.30
CA GLY A 113 -4.67 10.70 -1.16
C GLY A 113 -3.94 11.77 -0.35
N LEU A 114 -3.99 13.00 -0.79
CA LEU A 114 -3.32 14.10 -0.09
C LEU A 114 -3.82 14.25 1.35
N GLY A 115 -5.11 13.97 1.58
CA GLY A 115 -5.71 14.02 2.91
C GLY A 115 -5.33 12.86 3.83
N ASN A 116 -4.65 11.84 3.31
CA ASN A 116 -4.12 10.75 4.14
C ASN A 116 -2.80 11.21 4.77
N TYR A 117 -2.90 12.06 5.77
CA TYR A 117 -1.73 12.67 6.41
C TYR A 117 -0.72 11.66 6.96
N PRO A 118 -1.13 10.57 7.61
CA PRO A 118 -0.17 9.59 8.09
C PRO A 118 0.68 8.98 6.97
N ALA A 119 0.06 8.67 5.83
CA ALA A 119 0.78 8.11 4.68
C ALA A 119 1.73 9.14 4.07
N VAL A 120 1.25 10.37 3.87
CA VAL A 120 2.08 11.47 3.33
C VAL A 120 3.30 11.68 4.22
N LYS A 121 3.10 11.74 5.53
CA LYS A 121 4.19 11.91 6.49
C LYS A 121 5.17 10.74 6.43
N LEU A 122 4.65 9.52 6.32
CA LEU A 122 5.47 8.31 6.23
C LEU A 122 6.40 8.36 5.02
N TYR A 123 5.87 8.62 3.84
CA TYR A 123 6.68 8.64 2.61
C TYR A 123 7.70 9.77 2.64
N LYS A 124 7.32 10.96 3.08
CA LYS A 124 8.27 12.08 3.24
C LYS A 124 9.41 11.72 4.19
N SER A 125 9.12 10.98 5.25
CA SER A 125 10.14 10.58 6.23
C SER A 125 11.20 9.64 5.65
N PHE A 126 10.87 8.92 4.56
CA PHE A 126 11.84 8.07 3.84
C PHE A 126 12.64 8.85 2.79
N GLY A 127 12.33 10.11 2.58
CA GLY A 127 12.97 10.93 1.55
C GLY A 127 12.25 10.95 0.21
N PHE A 128 11.04 10.41 0.13
CA PHE A 128 10.23 10.55 -1.07
C PHE A 128 9.88 12.01 -1.31
N ASN A 129 9.99 12.44 -2.55
CA ASN A 129 9.63 13.78 -2.98
C ASN A 129 8.32 13.76 -3.75
N GLU A 130 7.51 14.78 -3.55
CA GLU A 130 6.28 14.97 -4.30
C GLU A 130 6.61 15.37 -5.74
N VAL A 131 6.08 14.62 -6.71
CA VAL A 131 6.34 14.87 -8.12
C VAL A 131 5.10 15.21 -8.92
N LYS A 132 3.90 14.92 -8.39
CA LYS A 132 2.65 15.20 -9.10
C LYS A 132 1.48 15.24 -8.13
N LYS A 133 0.51 16.13 -8.41
CA LYS A 133 -0.81 16.16 -7.76
C LYS A 133 -1.88 16.22 -8.84
N TRP A 134 -3.01 15.56 -8.59
CA TRP A 134 -4.18 15.65 -9.48
C TRP A 134 -5.45 15.32 -8.73
N LYS A 135 -6.58 15.75 -9.26
CA LYS A 135 -7.89 15.43 -8.71
C LYS A 135 -8.50 14.26 -9.48
N THR A 136 -8.96 13.25 -8.77
CA THR A 136 -9.63 12.11 -9.38
C THR A 136 -11.10 12.39 -9.64
N ASN A 137 -11.76 11.51 -10.41
CA ASN A 137 -13.21 11.58 -10.65
C ASN A 137 -14.03 11.37 -9.37
N HIS A 138 -13.37 10.91 -8.30
CA HIS A 138 -14.02 10.62 -7.01
C HIS A 138 -13.79 11.74 -5.99
N ASN A 139 -13.41 12.92 -6.45
CA ASN A 139 -13.14 14.11 -5.62
C ASN A 139 -11.99 13.93 -4.62
N VAL A 140 -11.07 13.03 -4.89
CA VAL A 140 -9.87 12.85 -4.09
C VAL A 140 -8.70 13.55 -4.78
N ILE A 141 -7.98 14.39 -4.05
CA ILE A 141 -6.71 14.92 -4.55
C ILE A 141 -5.66 13.88 -4.23
N LYS A 142 -5.02 13.34 -5.26
CA LYS A 142 -3.93 12.37 -5.11
C LYS A 142 -2.58 13.05 -5.28
N VAL A 143 -1.60 12.47 -4.62
CA VAL A 143 -0.21 12.90 -4.71
C VAL A 143 0.66 11.69 -5.05
N ARG A 144 1.60 11.89 -5.97
CA ARG A 144 2.61 10.89 -6.32
C ARG A 144 3.94 11.30 -5.70
N PHE A 145 4.53 10.34 -5.01
CA PHE A 145 5.85 10.48 -4.42
C PHE A 145 6.86 9.62 -5.15
N GLU A 146 8.09 10.09 -5.21
CA GLU A 146 9.19 9.39 -5.86
C GLU A 146 10.47 9.56 -5.07
N ILE A 147 11.25 8.48 -5.00
CA ILE A 147 12.62 8.57 -4.53
C ILE A 147 13.53 7.94 -5.59
N LEU A 148 14.59 8.66 -5.93
CA LEU A 148 15.60 8.21 -6.87
C LEU A 148 16.89 7.92 -6.09
N SER A 149 17.48 6.75 -6.32
CA SER A 149 18.78 6.41 -5.77
C SER A 149 19.81 6.53 -6.87
N GLY A 150 20.80 7.35 -6.62
CA GLY A 150 21.83 7.68 -7.58
C GLY A 150 22.80 6.59 -7.89
#